data_6deb567a57ecab0b26923e7a8aff301b
#
_entry.id   6deb567a57ecab0b26923e7a8aff301b
#
_cell.length_a   1.000
_cell.length_b   1.000
_cell.length_c   1.000
_cell.angle_alpha   90.00
_cell.angle_beta   90.00
_cell.angle_gamma   90.00
#
_symmetry.space_group_name_H-M   'P 1'
#
loop_
_entity.id
_entity.type
_entity.pdbx_description
1 polymer ?
#
loop_
_entity_poly.entity_id
_entity_poly.type
_entity_poly.pdbx_seq_one_letter_code
_entity_poly.pdbx_strand_id
1 'polypeptide(L)'
;MVNQQQDGHDTGWLGNLIAFSARNWLLTLMLVLAASLWGWRSLTSAPLDAIPDLSDIQVIVFTDWPGRSPDLVEDQITYPLTTTLLAAPGVQFVRGQSFMGLSFVYVIFEDGTDIYWARSRVLEYLNSVGKDLPEGVTPTLGPDATGVGWVYQYALTDKSGQHSLADLRSIQDFNLRYALESVEGVA
;
A
#
# COMPACT_ATOMS: atom_id res chain seq x y z
N MET A 1 19.21 31.60 72.02
CA MET A 1 20.07 31.19 70.92
C MET A 1 19.21 30.34 69.96
N VAL A 2 18.61 30.95 68.96
CA VAL A 2 17.79 30.28 67.95
C VAL A 2 18.67 30.08 66.75
N ASN A 3 18.97 28.82 66.45
CA ASN A 3 19.83 28.42 65.36
C ASN A 3 18.94 28.49 64.07
N GLN A 4 19.16 29.48 63.23
CA GLN A 4 18.56 29.52 61.87
C GLN A 4 19.35 28.54 61.01
N GLN A 5 18.79 27.41 60.80
CA GLN A 5 19.23 26.47 59.76
C GLN A 5 18.89 27.09 58.39
N GLN A 6 19.92 27.60 57.71
CA GLN A 6 19.84 27.96 56.33
C GLN A 6 19.68 26.69 55.51
N ASP A 7 18.44 26.43 55.07
CA ASP A 7 18.18 25.48 54.01
C ASP A 7 18.83 25.98 52.70
N GLY A 8 20.04 25.48 52.45
CA GLY A 8 20.69 25.62 51.17
C GLY A 8 19.87 24.88 50.13
N HIS A 9 18.96 25.58 49.49
CA HIS A 9 18.35 25.11 48.27
C HIS A 9 19.46 24.95 47.22
N ASP A 10 19.94 23.72 47.06
CA ASP A 10 20.67 23.32 45.89
C ASP A 10 19.74 23.56 44.70
N THR A 11 19.88 24.74 44.10
CA THR A 11 19.21 25.07 42.84
C THR A 11 19.89 24.25 41.76
N GLY A 12 19.51 22.97 41.68
CA GLY A 12 19.92 22.09 40.63
C GLY A 12 19.56 22.67 39.25
N TRP A 13 19.97 22.04 38.21
CA TRP A 13 19.67 22.44 36.81
C TRP A 13 18.23 22.91 36.58
N LEU A 14 17.24 22.33 37.30
CA LEU A 14 15.84 22.72 37.25
C LEU A 14 15.62 24.15 37.79
N GLY A 15 16.26 24.52 38.89
CA GLY A 15 16.17 25.88 39.44
C GLY A 15 16.73 26.92 38.49
N ASN A 16 17.85 26.61 37.82
CA ASN A 16 18.45 27.49 36.82
C ASN A 16 17.53 27.60 35.59
N LEU A 17 16.87 26.53 35.18
CA LEU A 17 15.91 26.54 34.07
C LEU A 17 14.69 27.41 34.39
N ILE A 18 14.14 27.29 35.60
CA ILE A 18 13.00 28.11 36.05
C ILE A 18 13.39 29.58 36.11
N ALA A 19 14.56 29.90 36.69
CA ALA A 19 15.05 31.27 36.76
C ALA A 19 15.32 31.87 35.39
N PHE A 20 15.87 31.10 34.46
CA PHE A 20 16.08 31.51 33.07
C PHE A 20 14.73 31.80 32.35
N SER A 21 13.76 30.89 32.48
CA SER A 21 12.43 31.02 31.87
C SER A 21 11.70 32.26 32.42
N ALA A 22 11.76 32.50 33.73
CA ALA A 22 11.16 33.67 34.37
C ALA A 22 11.83 34.98 33.93
N ARG A 23 13.17 34.97 33.82
CA ARG A 23 13.93 36.15 33.37
C ARG A 23 13.71 36.48 31.90
N ASN A 24 13.48 35.45 31.05
CA ASN A 24 13.30 35.60 29.61
C ASN A 24 11.88 35.16 29.19
N TRP A 25 10.87 35.68 29.89
CA TRP A 25 9.49 35.24 29.69
C TRP A 25 8.99 35.40 28.24
N LEU A 26 9.42 36.45 27.52
CA LEU A 26 9.11 36.66 26.11
C LEU A 26 9.66 35.55 25.21
N LEU A 27 10.93 35.14 25.47
CA LEU A 27 11.57 34.07 24.70
C LEU A 27 10.89 32.74 24.98
N THR A 28 10.55 32.47 26.24
CA THR A 28 9.82 31.26 26.63
C THR A 28 8.45 31.21 26.00
N LEU A 29 7.73 32.34 25.97
CA LEU A 29 6.42 32.43 25.36
C LEU A 29 6.47 32.22 23.81
N MET A 30 7.47 32.81 23.14
CA MET A 30 7.71 32.59 21.72
C MET A 30 8.02 31.11 21.41
N LEU A 31 8.83 30.47 22.25
CA LEU A 31 9.19 29.06 22.06
C LEU A 31 7.98 28.13 22.24
N VAL A 32 7.16 28.39 23.26
CA VAL A 32 5.92 27.65 23.50
C VAL A 32 4.95 27.83 22.31
N LEU A 33 4.81 29.08 21.84
CA LEU A 33 3.92 29.37 20.71
C LEU A 33 4.40 28.73 19.42
N ALA A 34 5.71 28.73 19.15
CA ALA A 34 6.30 28.05 18.01
C ALA A 34 6.10 26.52 18.09
N ALA A 35 6.32 25.94 19.27
CA ALA A 35 6.10 24.51 19.50
C ALA A 35 4.63 24.13 19.35
N SER A 36 3.72 24.98 19.83
CA SER A 36 2.27 24.76 19.68
C SER A 36 1.82 24.83 18.23
N LEU A 37 2.32 25.79 17.45
CA LEU A 37 2.02 25.91 16.02
C LEU A 37 2.57 24.71 15.23
N TRP A 38 3.78 24.28 15.57
CA TRP A 38 4.36 23.07 14.94
C TRP A 38 3.56 21.82 15.29
N GLY A 39 3.20 21.65 16.59
CA GLY A 39 2.36 20.54 17.02
C GLY A 39 1.00 20.50 16.31
N TRP A 40 0.37 21.67 16.18
CA TRP A 40 -0.88 21.83 15.45
C TRP A 40 -0.74 21.42 13.98
N ARG A 41 0.31 21.93 13.32
CA ARG A 41 0.57 21.57 11.92
C ARG A 41 0.90 20.08 11.76
N SER A 42 1.69 19.51 12.67
CA SER A 42 2.00 18.07 12.65
C SER A 42 0.76 17.21 12.82
N LEU A 43 -0.14 17.61 13.72
CA LEU A 43 -1.40 16.91 13.95
C LEU A 43 -2.34 16.95 12.73
N THR A 44 -2.44 18.12 12.08
CA THR A 44 -3.30 18.27 10.89
C THR A 44 -2.71 17.66 9.62
N SER A 45 -1.40 17.42 9.60
CA SER A 45 -0.70 16.79 8.47
C SER A 45 -0.39 15.31 8.70
N ALA A 46 -0.74 14.77 9.87
CA ALA A 46 -0.56 13.35 10.14
C ALA A 46 -1.52 12.55 9.24
N PRO A 47 -1.03 11.62 8.41
CA PRO A 47 -1.89 10.71 7.68
C PRO A 47 -2.61 9.82 8.70
N LEU A 48 -3.92 9.90 8.73
CA LEU A 48 -4.76 9.06 9.56
C LEU A 48 -5.44 8.04 8.66
N ASP A 49 -4.89 6.86 8.60
CA ASP A 49 -5.58 5.72 8.01
C ASP A 49 -6.65 5.24 8.99
N ALA A 50 -7.90 5.28 8.56
CA ALA A 50 -9.03 4.80 9.37
C ALA A 50 -8.92 3.30 9.68
N ILE A 51 -8.25 2.56 8.81
CA ILE A 51 -7.88 1.15 8.98
C ILE A 51 -6.40 1.05 8.61
N PRO A 52 -5.49 0.72 9.55
CA PRO A 52 -4.10 0.52 9.21
C PRO A 52 -3.99 -0.62 8.20
N ASP A 53 -3.27 -0.39 7.11
CA ASP A 53 -2.98 -1.43 6.13
C ASP A 53 -1.95 -2.40 6.76
N LEU A 54 -2.46 -3.52 7.24
CA LEU A 54 -1.66 -4.63 7.76
C LEU A 54 -1.39 -5.69 6.69
N SER A 55 -1.68 -5.38 5.42
CA SER A 55 -1.41 -6.30 4.32
C SER A 55 0.09 -6.40 4.09
N ASP A 56 0.53 -7.61 3.84
CA ASP A 56 1.89 -7.87 3.36
C ASP A 56 2.14 -7.09 2.05
N ILE A 57 3.37 -6.66 1.84
CA ILE A 57 3.77 -6.08 0.57
C ILE A 57 3.76 -7.20 -0.48
N GLN A 58 2.75 -7.18 -1.33
CA GLN A 58 2.53 -8.27 -2.30
C GLN A 58 2.35 -7.75 -3.72
N VAL A 59 2.84 -8.54 -4.66
CA VAL A 59 2.61 -8.36 -6.09
C VAL A 59 1.79 -9.56 -6.58
N ILE A 60 0.66 -9.26 -7.22
CA ILE A 60 -0.23 -10.28 -7.75
C ILE A 60 0.07 -10.45 -9.24
N VAL A 61 0.26 -11.68 -9.67
CA VAL A 61 0.36 -12.07 -11.07
C VAL A 61 -0.85 -12.91 -11.41
N PHE A 62 -1.57 -12.57 -12.46
CA PHE A 62 -2.66 -13.38 -12.98
C PHE A 62 -2.40 -13.81 -14.42
N THR A 63 -2.90 -14.99 -14.77
CA THR A 63 -2.66 -15.58 -16.07
C THR A 63 -3.93 -16.30 -16.54
N ASP A 64 -4.48 -15.87 -17.67
CA ASP A 64 -5.65 -16.48 -18.29
C ASP A 64 -5.23 -17.61 -19.23
N TRP A 65 -5.90 -18.76 -19.09
CA TRP A 65 -5.78 -19.90 -20.01
C TRP A 65 -7.13 -20.60 -20.20
N PRO A 66 -8.04 -19.98 -20.92
CA PRO A 66 -9.43 -20.42 -21.01
C PRO A 66 -9.60 -21.87 -21.43
N GLY A 67 -10.58 -22.56 -20.82
CA GLY A 67 -10.94 -23.94 -21.17
C GLY A 67 -10.02 -25.04 -20.61
N ARG A 68 -9.12 -24.69 -19.70
CA ARG A 68 -8.23 -25.65 -19.06
C ARG A 68 -8.67 -25.99 -17.64
N SER A 69 -8.44 -27.26 -17.24
CA SER A 69 -8.73 -27.69 -15.86
C SER A 69 -7.76 -27.04 -14.86
N PRO A 70 -8.16 -26.91 -13.59
CA PRO A 70 -7.28 -26.36 -12.55
C PRO A 70 -5.95 -27.14 -12.42
N ASP A 71 -5.97 -28.45 -12.51
CA ASP A 71 -4.76 -29.30 -12.43
C ASP A 71 -3.76 -28.97 -13.54
N LEU A 72 -4.28 -28.77 -14.77
CA LEU A 72 -3.43 -28.43 -15.92
C LEU A 72 -2.90 -26.99 -15.82
N VAL A 73 -3.70 -26.06 -15.29
CA VAL A 73 -3.27 -24.69 -15.01
C VAL A 73 -2.19 -24.70 -13.93
N GLU A 74 -2.33 -25.54 -12.92
CA GLU A 74 -1.32 -25.68 -11.86
C GLU A 74 -0.01 -26.20 -12.41
N ASP A 75 -0.02 -27.31 -13.11
CA ASP A 75 1.19 -27.95 -13.61
C ASP A 75 1.96 -27.09 -14.62
N GLN A 76 1.26 -26.41 -15.53
CA GLN A 76 1.88 -25.71 -16.66
C GLN A 76 2.03 -24.21 -16.50
N ILE A 77 1.34 -23.60 -15.52
CA ILE A 77 1.38 -22.14 -15.31
C ILE A 77 1.73 -21.81 -13.88
N THR A 78 0.90 -22.23 -12.91
CA THR A 78 1.04 -21.79 -11.52
C THR A 78 2.35 -22.29 -10.91
N TYR A 79 2.71 -23.55 -11.09
CA TYR A 79 3.93 -24.15 -10.54
C TYR A 79 5.20 -23.55 -11.15
N PRO A 80 5.36 -23.41 -12.48
CA PRO A 80 6.50 -22.72 -13.08
C PRO A 80 6.64 -21.27 -12.62
N LEU A 81 5.54 -20.54 -12.53
CA LEU A 81 5.54 -19.15 -12.05
C LEU A 81 5.97 -19.07 -10.58
N THR A 82 5.39 -19.88 -9.70
CA THR A 82 5.71 -19.85 -8.26
C THR A 82 7.17 -20.20 -8.00
N THR A 83 7.71 -21.23 -8.66
CA THR A 83 9.10 -21.63 -8.50
C THR A 83 10.08 -20.58 -9.01
N THR A 84 9.79 -19.96 -10.13
CA THR A 84 10.65 -18.91 -10.69
C THR A 84 10.60 -17.63 -9.86
N LEU A 85 9.42 -17.20 -9.42
CA LEU A 85 9.24 -15.99 -8.65
C LEU A 85 9.76 -16.11 -7.20
N LEU A 86 9.81 -17.32 -6.65
CA LEU A 86 10.41 -17.57 -5.34
C LEU A 86 11.92 -17.26 -5.31
N ALA A 87 12.59 -17.33 -6.46
CA ALA A 87 14.01 -17.03 -6.57
C ALA A 87 14.30 -15.51 -6.67
N ALA A 88 13.27 -14.67 -6.74
CA ALA A 88 13.46 -13.21 -6.83
C ALA A 88 13.95 -12.62 -5.50
N PRO A 89 14.86 -11.65 -5.53
CA PRO A 89 15.41 -11.05 -4.32
C PRO A 89 14.33 -10.31 -3.52
N GLY A 90 14.39 -10.44 -2.18
CA GLY A 90 13.44 -9.82 -1.26
C GLY A 90 12.08 -10.51 -1.17
N VAL A 91 11.89 -11.64 -1.86
CA VAL A 91 10.67 -12.45 -1.75
C VAL A 91 10.75 -13.30 -0.49
N GLN A 92 9.72 -13.19 0.35
CA GLN A 92 9.59 -13.96 1.57
C GLN A 92 8.92 -15.32 1.29
N PHE A 93 7.83 -15.30 0.54
CA PHE A 93 7.16 -16.51 0.07
C PHE A 93 6.26 -16.22 -1.14
N VAL A 94 5.88 -17.28 -1.86
CA VAL A 94 4.99 -17.21 -3.02
C VAL A 94 3.83 -18.17 -2.82
N ARG A 95 2.61 -17.74 -3.11
CA ARG A 95 1.40 -18.56 -3.07
C ARG A 95 0.77 -18.61 -4.45
N GLY A 96 0.51 -19.80 -4.95
CA GLY A 96 -0.23 -20.02 -6.18
C GLY A 96 -1.66 -20.49 -5.91
N GLN A 97 -2.60 -20.08 -6.73
CA GLN A 97 -3.98 -20.56 -6.76
C GLN A 97 -4.39 -20.82 -8.20
N SER A 98 -4.86 -22.03 -8.46
CA SER A 98 -5.28 -22.48 -9.78
C SER A 98 -6.78 -22.66 -9.82
N PHE A 99 -7.41 -22.04 -10.81
CA PHE A 99 -8.84 -22.15 -11.10
C PHE A 99 -9.04 -22.68 -12.51
N MET A 100 -10.31 -22.91 -12.89
CA MET A 100 -10.63 -23.29 -14.27
C MET A 100 -10.25 -22.15 -15.24
N GLY A 101 -9.17 -22.36 -16.01
CA GLY A 101 -8.69 -21.41 -17.01
C GLY A 101 -8.01 -20.16 -16.43
N LEU A 102 -7.65 -20.15 -15.14
CA LEU A 102 -7.08 -18.95 -14.51
C LEU A 102 -6.08 -19.32 -13.40
N SER A 103 -4.94 -18.66 -13.40
CA SER A 103 -3.92 -18.74 -12.35
C SER A 103 -3.74 -17.40 -11.65
N PHE A 104 -3.67 -17.42 -10.32
CA PHE A 104 -3.22 -16.31 -9.49
C PHE A 104 -1.96 -16.70 -8.73
N VAL A 105 -0.95 -15.86 -8.80
CA VAL A 105 0.29 -16.02 -8.04
C VAL A 105 0.52 -14.76 -7.22
N TYR A 106 0.58 -14.92 -5.91
CA TYR A 106 0.83 -13.87 -4.93
C TYR A 106 2.30 -13.96 -4.52
N VAL A 107 3.06 -12.93 -4.84
CA VAL A 107 4.47 -12.81 -4.47
C VAL A 107 4.56 -11.86 -3.28
N ILE A 108 4.89 -12.39 -2.12
CA ILE A 108 4.97 -11.63 -0.87
C ILE A 108 6.43 -11.27 -0.61
N PHE A 109 6.68 -10.00 -0.38
CA PHE A 109 8.01 -9.43 -0.13
C PHE A 109 8.23 -9.16 1.35
N GLU A 110 9.50 -8.97 1.71
CA GLU A 110 9.89 -8.57 3.06
C GLU A 110 9.31 -7.18 3.40
N ASP A 111 9.01 -6.97 4.69
CA ASP A 111 8.50 -5.70 5.19
C ASP A 111 9.43 -4.53 4.85
N GLY A 112 8.83 -3.40 4.45
CA GLY A 112 9.58 -2.21 4.07
C GLY A 112 10.11 -2.21 2.63
N THR A 113 9.82 -3.25 1.84
CA THR A 113 10.16 -3.27 0.41
C THR A 113 9.31 -2.24 -0.35
N ASP A 114 9.92 -1.45 -1.23
CA ASP A 114 9.17 -0.55 -2.11
C ASP A 114 8.35 -1.35 -3.13
N ILE A 115 7.03 -1.07 -3.21
CA ILE A 115 6.12 -1.82 -4.06
C ILE A 115 6.45 -1.69 -5.56
N TYR A 116 6.94 -0.53 -6.01
CA TYR A 116 7.28 -0.33 -7.42
C TYR A 116 8.58 -1.04 -7.78
N TRP A 117 9.53 -1.10 -6.85
CA TRP A 117 10.72 -1.91 -7.01
C TRP A 117 10.35 -3.40 -7.07
N ALA A 118 9.50 -3.88 -6.18
CA ALA A 118 9.01 -5.26 -6.16
C ALA A 118 8.33 -5.64 -7.48
N ARG A 119 7.44 -4.78 -8.00
CA ARG A 119 6.77 -4.96 -9.29
C ARG A 119 7.78 -5.05 -10.45
N SER A 120 8.80 -4.21 -10.43
CA SER A 120 9.85 -4.22 -11.45
C SER A 120 10.64 -5.54 -11.43
N ARG A 121 10.94 -6.07 -10.24
CA ARG A 121 11.60 -7.39 -10.11
C ARG A 121 10.71 -8.52 -10.61
N VAL A 122 9.44 -8.52 -10.23
CA VAL A 122 8.48 -9.53 -10.72
C VAL A 122 8.41 -9.50 -12.25
N LEU A 123 8.31 -8.32 -12.88
CA LEU A 123 8.31 -8.18 -14.34
C LEU A 123 9.55 -8.77 -15.00
N GLU A 124 10.72 -8.56 -14.42
CA GLU A 124 11.98 -9.10 -14.93
C GLU A 124 11.96 -10.65 -14.94
N TYR A 125 11.49 -11.25 -13.85
CA TYR A 125 11.35 -12.71 -13.75
C TYR A 125 10.25 -13.26 -14.65
N LEU A 126 9.13 -12.55 -14.80
CA LEU A 126 8.06 -12.93 -15.74
C LEU A 126 8.54 -12.97 -17.18
N ASN A 127 9.39 -12.03 -17.59
CA ASN A 127 9.97 -12.03 -18.92
C ASN A 127 10.89 -13.26 -19.17
N SER A 128 11.50 -13.79 -18.12
CA SER A 128 12.33 -15.00 -18.24
C SER A 128 11.48 -16.26 -18.34
N VAL A 129 10.46 -16.39 -17.47
CA VAL A 129 9.61 -17.58 -17.42
C VAL A 129 8.60 -17.65 -18.57
N GLY A 130 8.27 -16.51 -19.19
CA GLY A 130 7.29 -16.47 -20.29
C GLY A 130 7.64 -17.35 -21.49
N LYS A 131 8.90 -17.75 -21.64
CA LYS A 131 9.36 -18.66 -22.70
C LYS A 131 9.06 -20.14 -22.40
N ASP A 132 8.86 -20.47 -21.15
CA ASP A 132 8.60 -21.83 -20.67
C ASP A 132 7.09 -22.10 -20.49
N LEU A 133 6.25 -21.07 -20.68
CA LEU A 133 4.81 -21.18 -20.61
C LEU A 133 4.21 -21.67 -21.94
N PRO A 134 3.01 -22.27 -21.92
CA PRO A 134 2.31 -22.69 -23.14
C PRO A 134 2.08 -21.53 -24.13
N GLU A 135 2.03 -21.85 -25.43
CA GLU A 135 1.78 -20.86 -26.48
C GLU A 135 0.46 -20.10 -26.25
N GLY A 136 0.52 -18.78 -26.39
CA GLY A 136 -0.64 -17.90 -26.24
C GLY A 136 -0.95 -17.55 -24.79
N VAL A 137 -0.18 -18.04 -23.81
CA VAL A 137 -0.32 -17.70 -22.39
C VAL A 137 0.62 -16.56 -22.03
N THR A 138 0.06 -15.48 -21.50
CA THR A 138 0.86 -14.31 -21.09
C THR A 138 0.48 -13.94 -19.66
N PRO A 139 1.40 -14.07 -18.71
CA PRO A 139 1.18 -13.60 -17.35
C PRO A 139 1.16 -12.07 -17.31
N THR A 140 0.23 -11.52 -16.53
CA THR A 140 0.06 -10.08 -16.35
C THR A 140 0.11 -9.72 -14.88
N LEU A 141 0.67 -8.53 -14.59
CA LEU A 141 0.64 -8.00 -13.22
C LEU A 141 -0.76 -7.49 -12.88
N GLY A 142 -1.20 -7.83 -11.68
CA GLY A 142 -2.36 -7.21 -11.07
C GLY A 142 -2.14 -5.71 -10.79
N PRO A 143 -3.21 -5.01 -10.38
CA PRO A 143 -3.10 -3.61 -9.96
C PRO A 143 -2.13 -3.47 -8.79
N ASP A 144 -1.57 -2.27 -8.62
CA ASP A 144 -0.69 -1.89 -7.51
C ASP A 144 -1.47 -1.48 -6.24
N ALA A 145 -2.63 -2.09 -6.05
CA ALA A 145 -3.50 -1.86 -4.91
C ALA A 145 -3.55 -3.09 -4.01
N THR A 146 -3.55 -2.85 -2.70
CA THR A 146 -3.84 -3.88 -1.70
C THR A 146 -5.34 -4.16 -1.63
N GLY A 147 -5.75 -5.26 -0.95
CA GLY A 147 -7.17 -5.55 -0.73
C GLY A 147 -7.93 -4.43 0.01
N VAL A 148 -7.22 -3.58 0.74
CA VAL A 148 -7.75 -2.37 1.41
C VAL A 148 -7.97 -1.24 0.41
N GLY A 149 -7.29 -1.25 -0.74
CA GLY A 149 -7.44 -0.26 -1.82
C GLY A 149 -8.78 -0.36 -2.58
N TRP A 150 -9.55 -1.42 -2.38
CA TRP A 150 -10.90 -1.56 -2.96
C TRP A 150 -11.92 -0.77 -2.13
N VAL A 151 -11.84 0.55 -2.22
CA VAL A 151 -12.62 1.46 -1.38
C VAL A 151 -14.06 1.61 -1.86
N TYR A 152 -14.31 1.37 -3.16
CA TYR A 152 -15.62 1.59 -3.76
C TYR A 152 -15.90 0.62 -4.91
N GLN A 153 -17.10 0.06 -4.91
CA GLN A 153 -17.62 -0.78 -5.99
C GLN A 153 -18.96 -0.22 -6.44
N TYR A 154 -19.19 -0.16 -7.73
CA TYR A 154 -20.44 0.30 -8.30
C TYR A 154 -20.92 -0.62 -9.43
N ALA A 155 -22.22 -0.60 -9.69
CA ALA A 155 -22.83 -1.29 -10.80
C ALA A 155 -23.64 -0.30 -11.65
N LEU A 156 -23.44 -0.37 -12.97
CA LEU A 156 -24.28 0.36 -13.92
C LEU A 156 -25.57 -0.38 -14.16
N THR A 157 -26.68 0.27 -13.88
CA THR A 157 -28.02 -0.28 -14.13
C THR A 157 -28.84 0.70 -14.94
N ASP A 158 -29.50 0.22 -15.99
CA ASP A 158 -30.48 1.01 -16.74
C ASP A 158 -31.89 0.73 -16.21
N LYS A 159 -32.54 1.75 -15.64
CA LYS A 159 -33.94 1.69 -15.19
C LYS A 159 -34.92 2.06 -16.32
N SER A 160 -34.44 2.63 -17.41
CA SER A 160 -35.27 3.05 -18.55
C SER A 160 -35.56 1.90 -19.53
N GLY A 161 -34.73 0.85 -19.50
CA GLY A 161 -34.80 -0.27 -20.45
C GLY A 161 -34.44 0.12 -21.90
N GLN A 162 -33.82 1.29 -22.11
CA GLN A 162 -33.43 1.81 -23.41
C GLN A 162 -32.04 1.38 -23.84
N HIS A 163 -31.19 0.98 -22.89
CA HIS A 163 -29.81 0.58 -23.13
C HIS A 163 -29.62 -0.92 -22.93
N SER A 164 -28.97 -1.54 -23.89
CA SER A 164 -28.54 -2.94 -23.76
C SER A 164 -27.35 -3.07 -22.82
N LEU A 165 -27.05 -4.30 -22.36
CA LEU A 165 -25.84 -4.58 -21.58
C LEU A 165 -24.56 -4.20 -22.36
N ALA A 166 -24.58 -4.33 -23.70
CA ALA A 166 -23.46 -3.91 -24.54
C ALA A 166 -23.25 -2.39 -24.52
N ASP A 167 -24.34 -1.63 -24.54
CA ASP A 167 -24.27 -0.16 -24.42
C ASP A 167 -23.73 0.26 -23.06
N LEU A 168 -24.23 -0.34 -21.97
CA LEU A 168 -23.72 -0.07 -20.61
C LEU A 168 -22.25 -0.44 -20.48
N ARG A 169 -21.82 -1.55 -21.08
CA ARG A 169 -20.42 -1.95 -21.13
C ARG A 169 -19.57 -0.91 -21.89
N SER A 170 -20.06 -0.45 -23.02
CA SER A 170 -19.40 0.57 -23.82
C SER A 170 -19.24 1.89 -23.05
N ILE A 171 -20.30 2.31 -22.34
CA ILE A 171 -20.24 3.52 -21.48
C ILE A 171 -19.19 3.33 -20.36
N GLN A 172 -19.16 2.15 -19.73
CA GLN A 172 -18.19 1.82 -18.71
C GLN A 172 -16.75 1.89 -19.25
N ASP A 173 -16.48 1.19 -20.33
CA ASP A 173 -15.12 0.97 -20.82
C ASP A 173 -14.54 2.25 -21.49
N PHE A 174 -15.37 3.03 -22.19
CA PHE A 174 -14.91 4.17 -22.97
C PHE A 174 -15.14 5.54 -22.32
N ASN A 175 -16.04 5.67 -21.35
CA ASN A 175 -16.36 6.94 -20.75
C ASN A 175 -16.04 6.99 -19.25
N LEU A 176 -16.61 6.06 -18.46
CA LEU A 176 -16.51 6.12 -17.00
C LEU A 176 -15.14 5.69 -16.50
N ARG A 177 -14.57 4.65 -17.07
CA ARG A 177 -13.27 4.13 -16.67
C ARG A 177 -12.20 5.20 -16.76
N TYR A 178 -12.06 5.85 -17.90
CA TYR A 178 -11.06 6.93 -18.08
C TYR A 178 -11.29 8.12 -17.17
N ALA A 179 -12.55 8.49 -16.95
CA ALA A 179 -12.89 9.60 -16.06
C ALA A 179 -12.54 9.28 -14.60
N LEU A 180 -12.72 8.05 -14.16
CA LEU A 180 -12.40 7.60 -12.81
C LEU A 180 -10.89 7.43 -12.60
N GLU A 181 -10.20 6.79 -13.54
CA GLU A 181 -8.74 6.61 -13.50
C GLU A 181 -7.96 7.93 -13.60
N SER A 182 -8.59 9.01 -14.11
CA SER A 182 -7.96 10.34 -14.16
C SER A 182 -7.99 11.09 -12.83
N VAL A 183 -8.68 10.58 -11.82
CA VAL A 183 -8.73 11.19 -10.49
C VAL A 183 -7.46 10.82 -9.73
N GLU A 184 -6.81 11.84 -9.16
CA GLU A 184 -5.59 11.64 -8.36
C GLU A 184 -5.85 10.68 -7.19
N GLY A 185 -5.01 9.63 -7.08
CA GLY A 185 -5.12 8.61 -6.03
C GLY A 185 -6.02 7.41 -6.40
N VAL A 186 -6.54 7.34 -7.61
CA VAL A 186 -7.24 6.17 -8.15
C VAL A 186 -6.28 5.38 -9.04
N ALA A 187 -6.12 4.08 -8.74
CA ALA A 187 -5.27 3.15 -9.49
C ALA A 187 -6.10 2.26 -10.44
#